data_6e03613265896dad0fa5f2baeb0a374a
#
_entry.id   6e03613265896dad0fa5f2baeb0a374a
#
_cell.length_a   1.000
_cell.length_b   1.000
_cell.length_c   1.000
_cell.angle_alpha   90.00
_cell.angle_beta   90.00
_cell.angle_gamma   90.00
#
_symmetry.space_group_name_H-M   'P 1'
#
loop_
_entity.id
_entity.type
_entity.pdbx_description
1 polymer ?
#
loop_
_entity_poly.entity_id
_entity_poly.type
_entity_poly.pdbx_seq_one_letter_code
_entity_poly.pdbx_strand_id
1 'polypeptide(L)'
;MDSFLNSIKILHNNLKKVYKKHTPLVVKIAPDIEEEPLKDLLNLVNSYDIDGIICTNTTIDKTDLDHKFKNIQGGLSGKPLYEKSNSVLKNVKKHLNDDITIIGVGGIDSASSANEKFKLGANLVQLYTGLVYK
;
A
#
# COMPACT_ATOMS: atom_id res chain seq x y z
N MET A 1 -2.62 14.85 8.26
CA MET A 1 -3.26 13.76 7.47
C MET A 1 -4.77 13.81 7.58
N ASP A 2 -5.35 13.99 8.77
CA ASP A 2 -6.79 14.02 9.03
C ASP A 2 -7.55 15.04 8.17
N SER A 3 -7.14 16.31 8.17
CA SER A 3 -7.77 17.37 7.34
C SER A 3 -7.74 17.06 5.84
N PHE A 4 -6.71 16.40 5.36
CA PHE A 4 -6.57 16.01 3.96
C PHE A 4 -7.56 14.89 3.59
N LEU A 5 -7.64 13.83 4.40
CA LEU A 5 -8.62 12.75 4.20
C LEU A 5 -10.05 13.25 4.29
N ASN A 6 -10.34 14.13 5.24
CA ASN A 6 -11.65 14.77 5.36
C ASN A 6 -12.04 15.52 4.08
N SER A 7 -11.13 16.35 3.54
CA SER A 7 -11.38 17.09 2.31
C SER A 7 -11.65 16.16 1.12
N ILE A 8 -10.86 15.09 0.97
CA ILE A 8 -11.06 14.09 -0.07
C ILE A 8 -12.42 13.40 0.08
N LYS A 9 -12.80 12.99 1.29
CA LYS A 9 -14.10 12.33 1.53
C LYS A 9 -15.28 13.24 1.24
N ILE A 10 -15.20 14.53 1.57
CA ILE A 10 -16.25 15.51 1.21
C ILE A 10 -16.41 15.56 -0.31
N LEU A 11 -15.32 15.70 -1.06
CA LEU A 11 -15.35 15.73 -2.54
C LEU A 11 -15.86 14.40 -3.11
N HIS A 12 -15.36 13.28 -2.62
CA HIS A 12 -15.78 11.94 -3.03
C HIS A 12 -17.30 11.74 -2.85
N ASN A 13 -17.83 12.12 -1.68
CA ASN A 13 -19.26 12.02 -1.39
C ASN A 13 -20.11 12.93 -2.29
N ASN A 14 -19.62 14.13 -2.62
CA ASN A 14 -20.28 15.03 -3.55
C ASN A 14 -20.34 14.43 -4.97
N LEU A 15 -19.23 13.88 -5.45
CA LEU A 15 -19.17 13.20 -6.75
C LEU A 15 -20.10 11.98 -6.79
N LYS A 16 -20.13 11.17 -5.74
CA LYS A 16 -21.06 10.04 -5.61
C LYS A 16 -22.52 10.47 -5.74
N LYS A 17 -22.90 11.60 -5.13
CA LYS A 17 -24.26 12.15 -5.23
C LYS A 17 -24.57 12.64 -6.64
N VAL A 18 -23.65 13.37 -7.27
CA VAL A 18 -23.83 13.95 -8.61
C VAL A 18 -23.95 12.85 -9.66
N TYR A 19 -23.04 11.90 -9.66
CA TYR A 19 -22.95 10.85 -10.67
C TYR A 19 -23.73 9.57 -10.35
N LYS A 20 -24.33 9.49 -9.16
CA LYS A 20 -25.07 8.30 -8.64
C LYS A 20 -24.24 7.02 -8.75
N LYS A 21 -22.92 7.12 -8.61
CA LYS A 21 -21.96 6.02 -8.73
C LYS A 21 -20.95 6.07 -7.58
N HIS A 22 -20.75 4.94 -6.92
CA HIS A 22 -19.64 4.78 -5.99
C HIS A 22 -18.39 4.37 -6.77
N THR A 23 -17.33 5.15 -6.64
CA THR A 23 -16.00 4.80 -7.13
C THR A 23 -15.12 4.52 -5.91
N PRO A 24 -14.56 3.32 -5.74
CA PRO A 24 -13.75 2.99 -4.57
C PRO A 24 -12.59 3.96 -4.36
N LEU A 25 -12.43 4.43 -3.13
CA LEU A 25 -11.33 5.28 -2.71
C LEU A 25 -10.30 4.43 -1.99
N VAL A 26 -9.07 4.39 -2.52
CA VAL A 26 -7.99 3.55 -2.01
C VAL A 26 -6.80 4.41 -1.65
N VAL A 27 -6.21 4.18 -0.47
CA VAL A 27 -5.00 4.87 0.02
C VAL A 27 -3.78 4.00 -0.23
N LYS A 28 -2.73 4.56 -0.83
CA LYS A 28 -1.44 3.86 -1.02
C LYS A 28 -0.39 4.40 -0.06
N ILE A 29 0.25 3.50 0.69
CA ILE A 29 1.22 3.84 1.73
C ILE A 29 2.65 3.52 1.33
N ALA A 30 3.62 4.26 1.90
CA ALA A 30 5.04 3.97 1.76
C ALA A 30 5.45 2.81 2.69
N PRO A 31 6.45 2.00 2.31
CA PRO A 31 6.97 0.94 3.19
C PRO A 31 7.90 1.45 4.29
N ASP A 32 8.28 2.73 4.22
CA ASP A 32 9.24 3.36 5.14
C ASP A 32 8.55 4.06 6.32
N ILE A 33 7.24 3.86 6.48
CA ILE A 33 6.48 4.41 7.60
C ILE A 33 6.80 3.64 8.88
N GLU A 34 7.07 4.35 9.96
CA GLU A 34 7.28 3.78 11.28
C GLU A 34 5.99 3.23 11.89
N GLU A 35 6.11 2.39 12.93
CA GLU A 35 4.99 1.63 13.49
C GLU A 35 3.90 2.55 14.07
N GLU A 36 4.24 3.54 14.89
CA GLU A 36 3.23 4.43 15.50
C GLU A 36 2.54 5.33 14.47
N PRO A 37 3.24 6.02 13.53
CA PRO A 37 2.59 6.72 12.44
C PRO A 37 1.73 5.82 11.54
N LEU A 38 2.10 4.55 11.37
CA LEU A 38 1.28 3.59 10.63
C LEU A 38 -0.03 3.30 11.37
N LYS A 39 0.01 3.06 12.68
CA LYS A 39 -1.19 2.85 13.51
C LYS A 39 -2.14 4.05 13.45
N ASP A 40 -1.59 5.26 13.58
CA ASP A 40 -2.38 6.50 13.49
C ASP A 40 -3.07 6.63 12.12
N LEU A 41 -2.32 6.32 11.04
CA LEU A 41 -2.88 6.30 9.69
C LEU A 41 -4.01 5.27 9.55
N LEU A 42 -3.81 4.05 10.07
CA LEU A 42 -4.82 2.99 9.99
C LEU A 42 -6.09 3.32 10.78
N ASN A 43 -5.94 3.98 11.94
CA ASN A 43 -7.08 4.50 12.69
C ASN A 43 -7.90 5.52 11.87
N LEU A 44 -7.22 6.41 11.15
CA LEU A 44 -7.89 7.33 10.23
C LEU A 44 -8.56 6.59 9.07
N VAL A 45 -7.88 5.65 8.43
CA VAL A 45 -8.44 4.83 7.34
C VAL A 45 -9.71 4.11 7.81
N ASN A 46 -9.68 3.51 8.99
CA ASN A 46 -10.84 2.84 9.61
C ASN A 46 -12.00 3.81 9.88
N SER A 47 -11.71 5.08 10.24
CA SER A 47 -12.74 6.06 10.62
C SER A 47 -13.37 6.78 9.43
N TYR A 48 -12.65 6.87 8.29
CA TYR A 48 -13.09 7.63 7.10
C TYR A 48 -13.84 6.83 6.05
N ASP A 49 -14.19 5.57 6.32
CA ASP A 49 -14.90 4.72 5.35
C ASP A 49 -14.13 4.67 4.01
N ILE A 50 -12.84 4.36 4.10
CA ILE A 50 -11.96 4.16 2.95
C ILE A 50 -12.16 2.73 2.44
N ASP A 51 -12.32 2.56 1.13
CA ASP A 51 -12.64 1.26 0.53
C ASP A 51 -11.45 0.29 0.49
N GLY A 52 -10.23 0.79 0.54
CA GLY A 52 -9.06 -0.07 0.50
C GLY A 52 -7.74 0.61 0.79
N ILE A 53 -6.71 -0.21 1.02
CA ILE A 53 -5.33 0.22 1.22
C ILE A 53 -4.38 -0.57 0.32
N ILE A 54 -3.39 0.12 -0.27
CA ILE A 54 -2.34 -0.50 -1.10
C ILE A 54 -1.03 -0.52 -0.30
N CYS A 55 -0.55 -1.70 -0.02
CA CYS A 55 0.70 -1.98 0.67
C CYS A 55 1.68 -2.68 -0.29
N THR A 56 2.68 -1.96 -0.86
CA THR A 56 3.16 -0.61 -0.55
C THR A 56 3.56 0.17 -1.82
N ASN A 57 3.99 1.44 -1.66
CA ASN A 57 4.78 2.14 -2.66
C ASN A 57 6.23 1.59 -2.67
N THR A 58 7.13 2.21 -3.44
CA THR A 58 8.57 1.94 -3.44
C THR A 58 9.22 2.42 -2.14
N THR A 59 10.39 1.86 -1.78
CA THR A 59 11.17 2.29 -0.61
C THR A 59 12.27 3.28 -1.00
N ILE A 60 12.59 4.21 -0.11
CA ILE A 60 13.78 5.06 -0.21
C ILE A 60 15.03 4.39 0.38
N ASP A 61 14.85 3.30 1.10
CA ASP A 61 15.94 2.52 1.68
C ASP A 61 16.69 1.75 0.58
N LYS A 62 17.96 2.05 0.42
CA LYS A 62 18.88 1.47 -0.57
C LYS A 62 20.11 0.88 0.09
N THR A 63 20.03 0.54 1.36
CA THR A 63 21.16 0.09 2.18
C THR A 63 21.85 -1.13 1.57
N ASP A 64 21.07 -2.07 1.06
CA ASP A 64 21.54 -3.35 0.51
C ASP A 64 21.94 -3.28 -0.97
N LEU A 65 21.89 -2.10 -1.60
CA LEU A 65 22.31 -1.95 -2.99
C LEU A 65 23.81 -1.68 -3.11
N ASP A 66 24.39 -2.09 -4.25
CA ASP A 66 25.74 -1.68 -4.64
C ASP A 66 25.90 -0.16 -4.61
N HIS A 67 27.08 0.33 -4.22
CA HIS A 67 27.38 1.76 -4.11
C HIS A 67 26.99 2.57 -5.34
N LYS A 68 27.16 2.02 -6.54
CA LYS A 68 26.81 2.67 -7.82
C LYS A 68 25.32 2.97 -7.98
N PHE A 69 24.43 2.25 -7.26
CA PHE A 69 22.98 2.44 -7.35
C PHE A 69 22.40 3.25 -6.20
N LYS A 70 23.13 3.43 -5.08
CA LYS A 70 22.63 4.12 -3.89
C LYS A 70 22.23 5.58 -4.16
N ASN A 71 22.96 6.26 -5.06
CA ASN A 71 22.76 7.67 -5.37
C ASN A 71 21.75 7.94 -6.51
N ILE A 72 21.18 6.89 -7.11
CA ILE A 72 20.16 7.06 -8.16
C ILE A 72 18.89 7.64 -7.52
N GLN A 73 18.35 8.71 -8.09
CA GLN A 73 17.08 9.28 -7.63
C GLN A 73 15.92 8.32 -7.88
N GLY A 74 14.91 8.35 -6.99
CA GLY A 74 13.72 7.52 -7.06
C GLY A 74 13.70 6.41 -6.00
N GLY A 75 12.56 5.74 -5.91
CA GLY A 75 12.34 4.64 -4.97
C GLY A 75 12.80 3.29 -5.54
N LEU A 76 13.23 2.41 -4.65
CA LEU A 76 13.59 1.03 -4.98
C LEU A 76 12.33 0.16 -5.05
N SER A 77 12.18 -0.58 -6.14
CA SER A 77 11.09 -1.53 -6.39
C SER A 77 11.63 -2.95 -6.68
N GLY A 78 10.73 -3.87 -7.01
CA GLY A 78 11.09 -5.23 -7.36
C GLY A 78 11.48 -6.09 -6.14
N LYS A 79 12.26 -7.14 -6.39
CA LYS A 79 12.60 -8.16 -5.39
C LYS A 79 13.18 -7.62 -4.07
N PRO A 80 14.04 -6.59 -4.05
CA PRO A 80 14.56 -6.03 -2.81
C PRO A 80 13.48 -5.46 -1.87
N LEU A 81 12.32 -5.05 -2.43
CA LEU A 81 11.21 -4.53 -1.64
C LEU A 81 10.34 -5.62 -0.99
N TYR A 82 10.52 -6.89 -1.38
CA TYR A 82 9.60 -7.98 -1.03
C TYR A 82 9.39 -8.14 0.47
N GLU A 83 10.45 -8.35 1.24
CA GLU A 83 10.36 -8.60 2.68
C GLU A 83 9.80 -7.38 3.42
N LYS A 84 10.26 -6.18 3.08
CA LYS A 84 9.78 -4.94 3.70
C LYS A 84 8.29 -4.72 3.45
N SER A 85 7.83 -4.93 2.22
CA SER A 85 6.40 -4.81 1.89
C SER A 85 5.54 -5.89 2.55
N ASN A 86 6.06 -7.10 2.76
CA ASN A 86 5.39 -8.16 3.50
C ASN A 86 5.25 -7.82 4.99
N SER A 87 6.29 -7.25 5.59
CA SER A 87 6.24 -6.81 6.99
C SER A 87 5.17 -5.73 7.21
N VAL A 88 5.12 -4.73 6.32
CA VAL A 88 4.09 -3.68 6.37
C VAL A 88 2.70 -4.26 6.18
N LEU A 89 2.50 -5.12 5.18
CA LEU A 89 1.22 -5.79 4.92
C LEU A 89 0.72 -6.54 6.17
N LYS A 90 1.58 -7.30 6.82
CA LYS A 90 1.26 -8.04 8.05
C LYS A 90 0.84 -7.11 9.19
N ASN A 91 1.50 -5.97 9.34
CA ASN A 91 1.14 -4.96 10.34
C ASN A 91 -0.19 -4.28 10.02
N VAL A 92 -0.42 -3.95 8.74
CA VAL A 92 -1.69 -3.40 8.28
C VAL A 92 -2.85 -4.36 8.60
N LYS A 93 -2.72 -5.66 8.25
CA LYS A 93 -3.78 -6.65 8.53
C LYS A 93 -4.15 -6.76 10.00
N LYS A 94 -3.23 -6.50 10.93
CA LYS A 94 -3.51 -6.57 12.37
C LYS A 94 -4.38 -5.42 12.90
N HIS A 95 -4.37 -4.26 12.24
CA HIS A 95 -4.96 -3.03 12.75
C HIS A 95 -6.08 -2.48 11.86
N LEU A 96 -6.24 -3.04 10.66
CA LEU A 96 -7.26 -2.61 9.71
C LEU A 96 -8.57 -3.39 9.93
N ASN A 97 -9.71 -2.72 9.76
CA ASN A 97 -11.01 -3.36 9.79
C ASN A 97 -11.15 -4.39 8.64
N ASP A 98 -11.86 -5.47 8.88
CA ASP A 98 -11.97 -6.59 7.91
C ASP A 98 -12.76 -6.28 6.65
N ASP A 99 -13.57 -5.24 6.65
CA ASP A 99 -14.34 -4.74 5.50
C ASP A 99 -13.51 -3.90 4.52
N ILE A 100 -12.30 -3.47 4.91
CA ILE A 100 -11.41 -2.68 4.08
C ILE A 100 -10.50 -3.59 3.24
N THR A 101 -10.54 -3.42 1.91
CA THR A 101 -9.75 -4.23 0.99
C THR A 101 -8.25 -3.93 1.09
N ILE A 102 -7.43 -4.97 1.27
CA ILE A 102 -5.97 -4.87 1.27
C ILE A 102 -5.42 -5.32 -0.09
N ILE A 103 -4.66 -4.45 -0.75
CA ILE A 103 -4.00 -4.73 -2.02
C ILE A 103 -2.49 -4.84 -1.78
N GLY A 104 -1.95 -6.06 -1.89
CA GLY A 104 -0.53 -6.32 -1.71
C GLY A 104 0.30 -5.98 -2.95
N VAL A 105 1.37 -5.21 -2.77
CA VAL A 105 2.31 -4.88 -3.85
C VAL A 105 3.73 -4.74 -3.31
N GLY A 106 4.72 -5.03 -4.14
CA GLY A 106 6.14 -4.97 -3.83
C GLY A 106 6.82 -6.34 -3.87
N GLY A 107 7.75 -6.50 -4.80
CA GLY A 107 8.57 -7.69 -4.94
C GLY A 107 7.89 -8.94 -5.48
N ILE A 108 6.67 -8.84 -5.99
CA ILE A 108 5.98 -9.98 -6.62
C ILE A 108 6.59 -10.25 -7.99
N ASP A 109 7.15 -11.45 -8.17
CA ASP A 109 7.80 -11.93 -9.40
C ASP A 109 7.39 -13.34 -9.81
N SER A 110 6.57 -14.02 -8.99
CA SER A 110 6.16 -15.41 -9.17
C SER A 110 4.81 -15.69 -8.52
N ALA A 111 4.19 -16.82 -8.86
CA ALA A 111 2.99 -17.30 -8.18
C ALA A 111 3.21 -17.51 -6.68
N SER A 112 4.41 -17.97 -6.28
CA SER A 112 4.76 -18.17 -4.88
C SER A 112 4.78 -16.86 -4.11
N SER A 113 5.44 -15.81 -4.64
CA SER A 113 5.49 -14.50 -4.01
C SER A 113 4.12 -13.79 -3.97
N ALA A 114 3.26 -14.02 -4.96
CA ALA A 114 1.87 -13.57 -4.95
C ALA A 114 1.05 -14.29 -3.86
N ASN A 115 1.16 -15.63 -3.79
CA ASN A 115 0.46 -16.44 -2.79
C ASN A 115 0.84 -16.04 -1.36
N GLU A 116 2.10 -15.66 -1.13
CA GLU A 116 2.52 -15.20 0.19
C GLU A 116 1.81 -13.89 0.59
N LYS A 117 1.60 -12.95 -0.34
CA LYS A 117 0.78 -11.75 -0.06
C LYS A 117 -0.63 -12.11 0.39
N PHE A 118 -1.28 -13.08 -0.27
CA PHE A 118 -2.62 -13.56 0.13
C PHE A 118 -2.61 -14.21 1.53
N LYS A 119 -1.61 -15.04 1.85
CA LYS A 119 -1.46 -15.62 3.19
C LYS A 119 -1.27 -14.57 4.28
N LEU A 120 -0.61 -13.47 3.96
CA LEU A 120 -0.40 -12.33 4.86
C LEU A 120 -1.63 -11.44 5.01
N GLY A 121 -2.71 -11.71 4.26
CA GLY A 121 -4.00 -11.04 4.40
C GLY A 121 -4.36 -10.08 3.27
N ALA A 122 -3.63 -10.05 2.16
CA ALA A 122 -4.05 -9.30 0.97
C ALA A 122 -5.28 -9.95 0.33
N ASN A 123 -6.24 -9.12 -0.11
CA ASN A 123 -7.39 -9.55 -0.91
C ASN A 123 -7.06 -9.54 -2.41
N LEU A 124 -6.19 -8.64 -2.83
CA LEU A 124 -5.74 -8.45 -4.20
C LEU A 124 -4.23 -8.23 -4.23
N VAL A 125 -3.62 -8.42 -5.39
CA VAL A 125 -2.19 -8.11 -5.61
C VAL A 125 -2.00 -7.21 -6.83
N GLN A 126 -0.94 -6.38 -6.80
CA GLN A 126 -0.47 -5.59 -7.92
C GLN A 126 0.95 -6.01 -8.30
N LEU A 127 1.20 -6.13 -9.62
CA LEU A 127 2.51 -6.38 -10.19
C LEU A 127 2.91 -5.20 -11.07
N TYR A 128 4.19 -4.82 -11.00
CA TYR A 128 4.77 -3.82 -11.89
C TYR A 128 6.15 -4.28 -12.38
N THR A 129 7.18 -4.19 -11.56
CA THR A 129 8.57 -4.55 -11.89
C THR A 129 8.70 -6.01 -12.35
N GLY A 130 7.97 -6.94 -11.72
CA GLY A 130 7.95 -8.35 -12.11
C GLY A 130 7.38 -8.61 -13.52
N LEU A 131 6.56 -7.71 -14.07
CA LEU A 131 6.07 -7.81 -15.45
C LEU A 131 7.02 -7.15 -16.46
N VAL A 132 7.79 -6.13 -16.03
CA VAL A 132 8.69 -5.40 -16.92
C VAL A 132 9.94 -6.21 -17.27
N TYR A 133 10.42 -7.03 -16.34
CA TYR A 133 11.69 -7.77 -16.44
C TYR A 133 11.51 -9.29 -16.63
N LYS A 134 10.35 -9.73 -17.08
CA LYS A 134 10.08 -11.12 -17.50
C LYS A 134 10.08 -11.28 -18.99
#